data_012f7c154cf7beba1a77e78419bb06d5
#
_entry.id   012f7c154cf7beba1a77e78419bb06d5
#
_cell.length_a   1.000
_cell.length_b   1.000
_cell.length_c   1.000
_cell.angle_alpha   90.00
_cell.angle_beta   90.00
_cell.angle_gamma   90.00
#
_symmetry.space_group_name_H-M   'P 1'
#
loop_
_entity.id
_entity.type
_entity.pdbx_description
1 polymer ?
#
loop_
_entity_poly.entity_id
_entity_poly.type
_entity_poly.pdbx_seq_one_letter_code
_entity_poly.pdbx_strand_id
1 'polypeptide(L)'
;MTIARQPSALRRALSGYADARSAAFSRARRELNMGDGDARALMFICERPGVRAADIAACLGITAAGTTALIDRLVERGVATREYDPDDRRAIRIQPAIDLSDDPWSSLCRFDDDFDEAVAGRDVARIEELSTLLDDLTAAVSSR
;
A
#
# COMPACT_ATOMS: atom_id res chain seq x y z
N MET A 1 -9.96 -33.34 -20.31
CA MET A 1 -8.71 -33.15 -19.55
C MET A 1 -8.19 -31.77 -19.86
N THR A 2 -8.43 -30.83 -18.96
CA THR A 2 -7.96 -29.44 -19.13
C THR A 2 -6.48 -29.41 -18.79
N ILE A 3 -5.61 -29.30 -19.81
CA ILE A 3 -4.18 -29.09 -19.59
C ILE A 3 -4.03 -27.71 -18.91
N ALA A 4 -3.68 -27.69 -17.63
CA ALA A 4 -3.40 -26.47 -16.92
C ALA A 4 -2.26 -25.71 -17.64
N ARG A 5 -2.59 -24.59 -18.26
CA ARG A 5 -1.63 -23.75 -18.99
C ARG A 5 -0.55 -23.28 -18.01
N GLN A 6 0.69 -23.72 -18.22
CA GLN A 6 1.80 -23.26 -17.38
C GLN A 6 1.95 -21.72 -17.47
N PRO A 7 2.15 -21.05 -16.34
CA PRO A 7 2.35 -19.60 -16.34
C PRO A 7 3.64 -19.22 -17.07
N SER A 8 3.63 -18.09 -17.78
CA SER A 8 4.84 -17.54 -18.41
C SER A 8 5.92 -17.26 -17.37
N ALA A 9 7.19 -17.19 -17.79
CA ALA A 9 8.32 -16.83 -16.92
C ALA A 9 8.10 -15.47 -16.25
N LEU A 10 7.59 -14.49 -17.00
CA LEU A 10 7.25 -13.17 -16.48
C LEU A 10 6.19 -13.24 -15.38
N ARG A 11 5.11 -14.01 -15.59
CA ARG A 11 4.07 -14.16 -14.57
C ARG A 11 4.59 -14.81 -13.29
N ARG A 12 5.49 -15.78 -13.40
CA ARG A 12 6.15 -16.39 -12.22
C ARG A 12 7.03 -15.39 -11.48
N ALA A 13 7.80 -14.57 -12.22
CA ALA A 13 8.65 -13.53 -11.62
C ALA A 13 7.80 -12.49 -10.87
N LEU A 14 6.71 -12.01 -11.48
CA LEU A 14 5.79 -11.07 -10.85
C LEU A 14 5.10 -11.66 -9.61
N SER A 15 4.69 -12.94 -9.66
CA SER A 15 4.14 -13.61 -8.47
C SER A 15 5.18 -13.70 -7.37
N GLY A 16 6.42 -14.07 -7.68
CA GLY A 16 7.52 -14.12 -6.70
C GLY A 16 7.79 -12.76 -6.04
N TYR A 17 7.78 -11.69 -6.83
CA TYR A 17 7.90 -10.33 -6.30
C TYR A 17 6.73 -9.99 -5.36
N ALA A 18 5.49 -10.22 -5.79
CA ALA A 18 4.30 -9.94 -4.98
C ALA A 18 4.28 -10.74 -3.67
N ASP A 19 4.66 -12.01 -3.71
CA ASP A 19 4.75 -12.88 -2.53
C ASP A 19 5.83 -12.38 -1.54
N ALA A 20 7.01 -12.01 -2.05
CA ALA A 20 8.10 -11.50 -1.23
C ALA A 20 7.73 -10.16 -0.57
N ARG A 21 7.13 -9.24 -1.33
CA ARG A 21 6.63 -7.96 -0.82
C ARG A 21 5.57 -8.16 0.25
N SER A 22 4.59 -9.02 0.01
CA SER A 22 3.53 -9.33 0.97
C SER A 22 4.08 -9.98 2.25
N ALA A 23 5.06 -10.87 2.14
CA ALA A 23 5.70 -11.50 3.30
C ALA A 23 6.49 -10.48 4.13
N ALA A 24 7.21 -9.55 3.50
CA ALA A 24 7.95 -8.49 4.17
C ALA A 24 7.00 -7.56 4.93
N PHE A 25 5.94 -7.09 4.29
CA PHE A 25 4.92 -6.26 4.92
C PHE A 25 4.23 -6.97 6.10
N SER A 26 3.87 -8.25 5.92
CA SER A 26 3.25 -9.05 6.98
C SER A 26 4.16 -9.25 8.20
N ARG A 27 5.47 -9.34 8.00
CA ARG A 27 6.45 -9.42 9.08
C ARG A 27 6.54 -8.08 9.81
N ALA A 28 6.74 -6.98 9.08
CA ALA A 28 6.84 -5.63 9.63
C ALA A 28 5.61 -5.26 10.48
N ARG A 29 4.40 -5.46 9.94
CA ARG A 29 3.19 -5.14 10.71
C ARG A 29 3.04 -5.96 11.99
N ARG A 30 3.48 -7.24 11.99
CA ARG A 30 3.47 -8.07 13.21
C ARG A 30 4.45 -7.58 14.25
N GLU A 31 5.64 -7.17 13.84
CA GLU A 31 6.64 -6.56 14.73
C GLU A 31 6.11 -5.27 15.37
N LEU A 32 5.31 -4.52 14.60
CA LEU A 32 4.62 -3.33 15.08
C LEU A 32 3.31 -3.64 15.87
N ASN A 33 2.95 -4.89 16.06
CA ASN A 33 1.66 -5.30 16.63
C ASN A 33 0.44 -4.64 15.95
N MET A 34 0.45 -4.60 14.62
CA MET A 34 -0.64 -4.04 13.82
C MET A 34 -1.41 -5.12 13.07
N GLY A 35 -2.74 -4.96 13.02
CA GLY A 35 -3.59 -5.72 12.11
C GLY A 35 -3.31 -5.37 10.65
N ASP A 36 -3.65 -6.26 9.72
CA ASP A 36 -3.44 -6.03 8.28
C ASP A 36 -4.17 -4.77 7.79
N GLY A 37 -5.44 -4.63 8.15
CA GLY A 37 -6.25 -3.47 7.77
C GLY A 37 -5.70 -2.17 8.34
N ASP A 38 -5.27 -2.17 9.60
CA ASP A 38 -4.72 -0.99 10.26
C ASP A 38 -3.41 -0.54 9.61
N ALA A 39 -2.51 -1.49 9.31
CA ALA A 39 -1.24 -1.18 8.63
C ALA A 39 -1.47 -0.65 7.21
N ARG A 40 -2.36 -1.27 6.44
CA ARG A 40 -2.72 -0.80 5.08
C ARG A 40 -3.37 0.58 5.09
N ALA A 41 -4.26 0.85 6.04
CA ALA A 41 -4.86 2.16 6.19
C ALA A 41 -3.82 3.22 6.56
N LEU A 42 -2.90 2.90 7.47
CA LEU A 42 -1.80 3.81 7.83
C LEU A 42 -0.95 4.16 6.62
N MET A 43 -0.54 3.17 5.82
CA MET A 43 0.19 3.39 4.57
C MET A 43 -0.56 4.32 3.64
N PHE A 44 -1.86 4.06 3.41
CA PHE A 44 -2.71 4.88 2.54
C PHE A 44 -2.86 6.32 3.05
N ILE A 45 -3.00 6.53 4.37
CA ILE A 45 -3.06 7.85 4.99
C ILE A 45 -1.73 8.60 4.82
N CYS A 46 -0.59 7.92 4.99
CA CYS A 46 0.73 8.53 4.81
C CYS A 46 1.01 8.91 3.34
N GLU A 47 0.58 8.08 2.38
CA GLU A 47 0.69 8.39 0.95
C GLU A 47 -0.22 9.55 0.52
N ARG A 48 -1.35 9.73 1.19
CA ARG A 48 -2.38 10.73 0.86
C ARG A 48 -2.87 11.46 2.10
N PRO A 49 -2.05 12.33 2.70
CA PRO A 49 -2.44 13.11 3.87
C PRO A 49 -3.74 13.91 3.62
N GLY A 50 -4.63 13.89 4.59
CA GLY A 50 -5.92 14.59 4.48
C GLY A 50 -7.01 13.80 3.76
N VAL A 51 -6.88 12.48 3.63
CA VAL A 51 -7.92 11.62 3.06
C VAL A 51 -9.19 11.63 3.93
N ARG A 52 -10.33 11.34 3.29
CA ARG A 52 -11.61 11.14 3.98
C ARG A 52 -11.79 9.67 4.35
N ALA A 53 -12.61 9.42 5.37
CA ALA A 53 -12.96 8.04 5.77
C ALA A 53 -13.54 7.21 4.61
N ALA A 54 -14.32 7.84 3.72
CA ALA A 54 -14.88 7.19 2.54
C ALA A 54 -13.79 6.69 1.56
N ASP A 55 -12.69 7.44 1.41
CA ASP A 55 -11.58 7.05 0.55
C ASP A 55 -10.83 5.84 1.12
N ILE A 56 -10.66 5.79 2.45
CA ILE A 56 -10.08 4.66 3.17
C ILE A 56 -10.98 3.42 3.01
N ALA A 57 -12.30 3.59 3.19
CA ALA A 57 -13.28 2.50 3.02
C ALA A 57 -13.21 1.91 1.62
N ALA A 58 -13.17 2.77 0.58
CA ALA A 58 -13.08 2.35 -0.81
C ALA A 58 -11.75 1.63 -1.11
N CYS A 59 -10.63 2.15 -0.62
CA CYS A 59 -9.30 1.56 -0.80
C CYS A 59 -9.20 0.16 -0.19
N LEU A 60 -9.75 -0.02 1.02
CA LEU A 60 -9.66 -1.28 1.77
C LEU A 60 -10.82 -2.25 1.48
N GLY A 61 -11.87 -1.80 0.79
CA GLY A 61 -13.06 -2.62 0.53
C GLY A 61 -13.84 -2.98 1.80
N ILE A 62 -13.91 -2.09 2.79
CA ILE A 62 -14.58 -2.30 4.07
C ILE A 62 -15.79 -1.36 4.25
N THR A 63 -16.66 -1.69 5.21
CA THR A 63 -17.85 -0.89 5.52
C THR A 63 -17.49 0.44 6.20
N ALA A 64 -18.41 1.41 6.16
CA ALA A 64 -18.24 2.69 6.86
C ALA A 64 -18.04 2.49 8.38
N ALA A 65 -18.79 1.59 9.00
CA ALA A 65 -18.64 1.27 10.42
C ALA A 65 -17.26 0.65 10.72
N GLY A 66 -16.80 -0.28 9.89
CA GLY A 66 -15.48 -0.88 9.99
C GLY A 66 -14.36 0.16 9.83
N THR A 67 -14.55 1.12 8.91
CA THR A 67 -13.59 2.22 8.68
C THR A 67 -13.53 3.15 9.90
N THR A 68 -14.67 3.51 10.50
CA THR A 68 -14.71 4.33 11.71
C THR A 68 -13.92 3.66 12.84
N ALA A 69 -14.20 2.39 13.12
CA ALA A 69 -13.50 1.63 14.15
C ALA A 69 -12.00 1.51 13.89
N LEU A 70 -11.60 1.34 12.62
CA LEU A 70 -10.21 1.29 12.21
C LEU A 70 -9.50 2.64 12.45
N ILE A 71 -10.12 3.75 12.04
CA ILE A 71 -9.59 5.09 12.27
C ILE A 71 -9.48 5.39 13.76
N ASP A 72 -10.46 4.99 14.57
CA ASP A 72 -10.42 5.13 16.03
C ASP A 72 -9.18 4.45 16.62
N ARG A 73 -8.88 3.21 16.20
CA ARG A 73 -7.67 2.50 16.65
C ARG A 73 -6.38 3.19 16.24
N LEU A 74 -6.30 3.72 15.01
CA LEU A 74 -5.10 4.46 14.55
C LEU A 74 -4.90 5.75 15.33
N VAL A 75 -5.98 6.47 15.65
CA VAL A 75 -5.93 7.70 16.46
C VAL A 75 -5.58 7.37 17.91
N GLU A 76 -6.19 6.35 18.51
CA GLU A 76 -5.89 5.90 19.86
C GLU A 76 -4.41 5.46 19.99
N ARG A 77 -3.89 4.83 18.95
CA ARG A 77 -2.47 4.46 18.86
C ARG A 77 -1.52 5.66 18.66
N GLY A 78 -2.04 6.83 18.33
CA GLY A 78 -1.27 8.03 18.08
C GLY A 78 -0.56 8.07 16.73
N VAL A 79 -0.96 7.24 15.75
CA VAL A 79 -0.37 7.20 14.41
C VAL A 79 -1.14 7.99 13.36
N ALA A 80 -2.35 8.42 13.70
CA ALA A 80 -3.18 9.29 12.86
C ALA A 80 -3.93 10.31 13.71
N THR A 81 -4.36 11.41 13.09
CA THR A 81 -5.20 12.44 13.70
C THR A 81 -6.41 12.74 12.83
N ARG A 82 -7.46 13.29 13.45
CA ARG A 82 -8.61 13.86 12.76
C ARG A 82 -8.53 15.36 12.78
N GLU A 83 -8.67 15.98 11.63
CA GLU A 83 -8.68 17.42 11.47
C GLU A 83 -9.94 17.86 10.73
N TYR A 84 -10.45 19.04 11.04
CA TYR A 84 -11.52 19.64 10.25
C TYR A 84 -10.98 20.11 8.91
N ASP A 85 -11.74 19.88 7.85
CA ASP A 85 -11.42 20.45 6.54
C ASP A 85 -11.46 21.98 6.64
N PRO A 86 -10.40 22.69 6.20
CA PRO A 86 -10.35 24.15 6.27
C PRO A 86 -11.47 24.81 5.44
N ASP A 87 -11.94 24.16 4.37
CA ASP A 87 -12.96 24.68 3.47
C ASP A 87 -14.38 24.21 3.83
N ASP A 88 -14.50 23.12 4.60
CA ASP A 88 -15.79 22.57 5.05
C ASP A 88 -15.69 22.01 6.46
N ARG A 89 -16.09 22.80 7.46
CA ARG A 89 -16.07 22.43 8.88
C ARG A 89 -16.91 21.20 9.24
N ARG A 90 -17.73 20.70 8.31
CA ARG A 90 -18.52 19.46 8.49
C ARG A 90 -17.76 18.23 8.04
N ALA A 91 -16.71 18.40 7.24
CA ALA A 91 -15.88 17.33 6.75
C ALA A 91 -14.67 17.12 7.66
N ILE A 92 -14.38 15.84 7.95
CA ILE A 92 -13.20 15.43 8.71
C ILE A 92 -12.21 14.81 7.75
N ARG A 93 -10.95 15.23 7.87
CA ARG A 93 -9.80 14.69 7.17
C ARG A 93 -8.93 13.90 8.14
N ILE A 94 -8.36 12.82 7.63
CA ILE A 94 -7.46 11.97 8.41
C ILE A 94 -6.02 12.32 7.98
N GLN A 95 -5.18 12.66 8.97
CA GLN A 95 -3.79 13.01 8.76
C GLN A 95 -2.88 11.95 9.40
N PRO A 96 -1.70 11.68 8.83
CA PRO A 96 -0.70 10.87 9.50
C PRO A 96 -0.11 11.67 10.67
N ALA A 97 0.16 10.99 11.79
CA ALA A 97 0.84 11.54 12.95
C ALA A 97 2.27 10.98 13.09
N ILE A 98 2.72 10.24 12.10
CA ILE A 98 4.07 9.63 12.01
C ILE A 98 4.65 9.87 10.61
N ASP A 99 5.96 9.70 10.50
CA ASP A 99 6.67 9.65 9.22
C ASP A 99 7.09 8.20 8.95
N LEU A 100 6.78 7.69 7.75
CA LEU A 100 7.19 6.34 7.34
C LEU A 100 8.70 6.20 7.11
N SER A 101 9.45 7.30 7.04
CA SER A 101 10.92 7.26 7.00
C SER A 101 11.54 7.03 8.38
N ASP A 102 10.79 7.23 9.45
CA ASP A 102 11.27 7.08 10.82
C ASP A 102 11.05 5.66 11.37
N ASP A 103 11.99 5.19 12.19
CA ASP A 103 11.80 3.95 12.94
C ASP A 103 10.74 4.14 14.06
N PRO A 104 9.94 3.12 14.32
CA PRO A 104 9.95 1.78 13.72
C PRO A 104 9.11 1.64 12.44
N TRP A 105 8.49 2.72 11.95
CA TRP A 105 7.50 2.70 10.85
C TRP A 105 8.14 2.42 9.49
N SER A 106 9.42 2.78 9.31
CA SER A 106 10.21 2.51 8.10
C SER A 106 10.22 1.03 7.70
N SER A 107 10.02 0.13 8.65
CA SER A 107 9.93 -1.31 8.38
C SER A 107 8.78 -1.68 7.42
N LEU A 108 7.70 -0.89 7.39
CA LEU A 108 6.56 -1.12 6.50
C LEU A 108 6.88 -0.85 5.02
N CYS A 109 7.82 0.05 4.73
CA CYS A 109 8.25 0.43 3.38
C CYS A 109 9.56 -0.24 2.96
N ARG A 110 10.31 -0.82 3.87
CA ARG A 110 11.68 -1.31 3.63
C ARG A 110 11.85 -2.18 2.38
N PHE A 111 10.89 -3.07 2.10
CA PHE A 111 10.99 -3.90 0.89
C PHE A 111 10.92 -3.06 -0.39
N ASP A 112 10.05 -2.07 -0.42
CA ASP A 112 9.87 -1.20 -1.58
C ASP A 112 11.09 -0.29 -1.75
N ASP A 113 11.62 0.27 -0.66
CA ASP A 113 12.82 1.10 -0.66
C ASP A 113 14.07 0.30 -1.12
N ASP A 114 14.28 -0.91 -0.58
CA ASP A 114 15.37 -1.80 -0.99
C ASP A 114 15.25 -2.22 -2.47
N PHE A 115 14.01 -2.42 -2.94
CA PHE A 115 13.75 -2.74 -4.34
C PHE A 115 14.07 -1.55 -5.25
N ASP A 116 13.65 -0.34 -4.90
CA ASP A 116 13.94 0.87 -5.65
C ASP A 116 15.45 1.17 -5.70
N GLU A 117 16.16 0.94 -4.60
CA GLU A 117 17.62 1.03 -4.56
C GLU A 117 18.28 0.00 -5.51
N ALA A 118 17.80 -1.24 -5.51
CA ALA A 118 18.28 -2.27 -6.40
C ALA A 118 18.01 -1.95 -7.88
N VAL A 119 16.88 -1.32 -8.18
CA VAL A 119 16.50 -0.85 -9.53
C VAL A 119 17.41 0.31 -9.96
N ALA A 120 17.69 1.27 -9.07
CA ALA A 120 18.53 2.43 -9.37
C ALA A 120 19.96 2.06 -9.82
N GLY A 121 20.46 0.88 -9.42
CA GLY A 121 21.74 0.32 -9.86
C GLY A 121 21.72 -0.36 -11.24
N ARG A 122 20.60 -0.34 -11.97
CA ARG A 122 20.41 -1.02 -13.25
C ARG A 122 20.45 -0.06 -14.43
N ASP A 123 20.51 -0.62 -15.63
CA ASP A 123 20.41 0.14 -16.87
C ASP A 123 19.03 0.80 -17.01
N VAL A 124 19.01 2.13 -17.06
CA VAL A 124 17.77 2.94 -17.03
C VAL A 124 16.88 2.60 -18.22
N ALA A 125 17.44 2.49 -19.43
CA ALA A 125 16.64 2.22 -20.63
C ALA A 125 15.93 0.86 -20.57
N ARG A 126 16.58 -0.15 -20.00
CA ARG A 126 15.98 -1.49 -19.81
C ARG A 126 14.87 -1.48 -18.76
N ILE A 127 15.03 -0.68 -17.70
CA ILE A 127 13.98 -0.53 -16.68
C ILE A 127 12.76 0.18 -17.25
N GLU A 128 12.96 1.27 -18.01
CA GLU A 128 11.87 1.99 -18.67
C GLU A 128 11.12 1.11 -19.68
N GLU A 129 11.83 0.33 -20.48
CA GLU A 129 11.24 -0.63 -21.43
C GLU A 129 10.41 -1.69 -20.70
N LEU A 130 10.93 -2.27 -19.61
CA LEU A 130 10.21 -3.24 -18.79
C LEU A 130 8.95 -2.63 -18.16
N SER A 131 9.06 -1.43 -17.61
CA SER A 131 7.94 -0.72 -16.98
C SER A 131 6.82 -0.48 -17.99
N THR A 132 7.15 0.06 -19.17
CA THR A 132 6.19 0.29 -20.25
C THR A 132 5.49 -1.01 -20.69
N LEU A 133 6.26 -2.08 -20.86
CA LEU A 133 5.70 -3.37 -21.24
C LEU A 133 4.75 -3.93 -20.17
N LEU A 134 5.08 -3.77 -18.89
CA LEU A 134 4.21 -4.22 -17.79
C LEU A 134 2.91 -3.42 -17.74
N ASP A 135 2.98 -2.11 -17.94
CA ASP A 135 1.80 -1.24 -17.99
C ASP A 135 0.88 -1.62 -19.14
N ASP A 136 1.42 -1.84 -20.33
CA ASP A 136 0.68 -2.27 -21.51
C ASP A 136 -0.02 -3.62 -21.30
N LEU A 137 0.71 -4.61 -20.74
CA LEU A 137 0.16 -5.92 -20.43
C LEU A 137 -0.94 -5.84 -19.37
N THR A 138 -0.75 -5.02 -18.35
CA THR A 138 -1.73 -4.81 -17.28
C THR A 138 -3.00 -4.16 -17.82
N ALA A 139 -2.87 -3.12 -18.62
CA ALA A 139 -3.99 -2.45 -19.27
C ALA A 139 -4.78 -3.40 -20.17
N ALA A 140 -4.10 -4.24 -20.95
CA ALA A 140 -4.72 -5.20 -21.88
C ALA A 140 -5.56 -6.29 -21.16
N VAL A 141 -5.26 -6.63 -19.91
CA VAL A 141 -6.03 -7.61 -19.13
C VAL A 141 -7.08 -6.99 -18.23
N SER A 142 -6.88 -5.73 -17.81
CA SER A 142 -7.82 -5.00 -16.93
C SER A 142 -9.02 -4.44 -17.68
N SER A 143 -8.95 -4.33 -19.00
CA SER A 143 -10.03 -3.82 -19.87
C SER A 143 -11.02 -4.88 -20.33
N ARG A 144 -10.93 -6.13 -19.85
CA ARG A 144 -11.82 -7.27 -20.17
C ARG A 144 -12.82 -7.53 -19.05
#